data_f9b835d50cc1361c8ad780ff0da8b9b2
#
_entry.id   f9b835d50cc1361c8ad780ff0da8b9b2
#
_cell.length_a   1.000
_cell.length_b   1.000
_cell.length_c   1.000
_cell.angle_alpha   90.00
_cell.angle_beta   90.00
_cell.angle_gamma   90.00
#
_symmetry.space_group_name_H-M   'P 1'
#
loop_
_entity.id
_entity.type
_entity.pdbx_description
1 polymer ?
#
loop_
_entity_poly.entity_id
_entity_poly.type
_entity_poly.pdbx_seq_one_letter_code
_entity_poly.pdbx_strand_id
1 'polypeptide(L)'
;MNKIIASVGRNGTNHSADVVLVQKLLNAQKIPGEITPLKEDGVIGNKTILRIEHFQKDILNMTHPDGHIDPDGKTFKKLVSGAVRLDEKSASAFDFSDNGIDLLKSIEKLSTTPYDDQTGKDITAWVEGATIGYGHLISSAEWPKYKDGITREQAISLFNEDLSPYVNTVKTKVTASILQNEFDAMVILAFNIGQRAFTHSSVLKMVNNPNLKTTYKNLEDAWKAWNKSQGIINNGLINRRQAEWDIYSKGIYKQW
;
A
#
# COMPACT_ATOMS: atom_id res chain seq x y z
N MET A 1 3.47 -11.33 8.84
CA MET A 1 2.14 -12.00 8.83
C MET A 1 1.77 -12.37 10.25
N ASN A 2 0.63 -11.89 10.74
CA ASN A 2 0.13 -12.29 12.05
C ASN A 2 -0.27 -13.77 12.00
N LYS A 3 0.42 -14.61 12.78
CA LYS A 3 0.18 -16.05 12.87
C LYS A 3 0.37 -16.50 14.31
N ILE A 4 -0.55 -17.31 14.84
CA ILE A 4 -0.36 -18.09 16.08
C ILE A 4 0.02 -19.52 15.71
N ILE A 5 0.85 -20.16 16.54
CA ILE A 5 1.30 -21.54 16.33
C ILE A 5 0.43 -22.54 17.09
N ALA A 6 -0.19 -22.08 18.17
CA ALA A 6 -1.05 -22.90 19.03
C ALA A 6 -2.34 -22.16 19.37
N SER A 7 -3.33 -22.91 19.91
CA SER A 7 -4.61 -22.34 20.28
C SER A 7 -4.51 -21.44 21.50
N VAL A 8 -5.38 -20.39 21.53
CA VAL A 8 -5.44 -19.37 22.57
C VAL A 8 -6.85 -19.27 23.13
N GLY A 9 -6.98 -19.13 24.44
CA GLY A 9 -8.25 -18.98 25.13
C GLY A 9 -8.61 -20.17 26.01
N ARG A 10 -9.91 -20.41 26.20
CA ARG A 10 -10.45 -21.48 27.04
C ARG A 10 -9.97 -22.84 26.52
N ASN A 11 -9.34 -23.62 27.40
CA ASN A 11 -8.77 -24.92 27.06
C ASN A 11 -7.74 -24.90 25.91
N GLY A 12 -7.16 -23.73 25.61
CA GLY A 12 -6.11 -23.59 24.63
C GLY A 12 -4.71 -23.93 25.18
N THR A 13 -3.75 -24.11 24.30
CA THR A 13 -2.33 -24.29 24.66
C THR A 13 -1.73 -23.03 25.29
N ASN A 14 -2.19 -21.86 24.87
CA ASN A 14 -1.88 -20.56 25.46
C ASN A 14 -0.38 -20.23 25.53
N HIS A 15 0.38 -20.49 24.45
CA HIS A 15 1.76 -20.01 24.36
C HIS A 15 1.80 -18.49 24.53
N SER A 16 2.68 -17.98 25.38
CA SER A 16 2.74 -16.57 25.74
C SER A 16 2.82 -15.63 24.53
N ALA A 17 3.63 -15.96 23.51
CA ALA A 17 3.74 -15.17 22.30
C ALA A 17 2.42 -15.11 21.50
N ASP A 18 1.70 -16.24 21.43
CA ASP A 18 0.41 -16.33 20.75
C ASP A 18 -0.67 -15.54 21.53
N VAL A 19 -0.63 -15.61 22.86
CA VAL A 19 -1.54 -14.85 23.74
C VAL A 19 -1.30 -13.35 23.59
N VAL A 20 -0.04 -12.88 23.57
CA VAL A 20 0.29 -11.45 23.32
C VAL A 20 -0.30 -11.01 21.98
N LEU A 21 -0.11 -11.79 20.94
CA LEU A 21 -0.64 -11.45 19.61
C LEU A 21 -2.18 -11.36 19.64
N VAL A 22 -2.85 -12.32 20.24
CA VAL A 22 -4.32 -12.31 20.36
C VAL A 22 -4.81 -11.13 21.19
N GLN A 23 -4.15 -10.79 22.31
CA GLN A 23 -4.48 -9.62 23.12
C GLN A 23 -4.36 -8.31 22.30
N LYS A 24 -3.29 -8.15 21.53
CA LYS A 24 -3.11 -7.02 20.60
C LYS A 24 -4.23 -6.97 19.55
N LEU A 25 -4.52 -8.10 18.93
CA LEU A 25 -5.55 -8.20 17.90
C LEU A 25 -6.94 -7.87 18.46
N LEU A 26 -7.27 -8.31 19.68
CA LEU A 26 -8.52 -8.00 20.36
C LEU A 26 -8.62 -6.52 20.76
N ASN A 27 -7.55 -5.93 21.26
CA ASN A 27 -7.50 -4.50 21.60
C ASN A 27 -7.74 -3.60 20.39
N ALA A 28 -7.37 -4.08 19.22
CA ALA A 28 -7.57 -3.38 17.96
C ALA A 28 -9.00 -3.45 17.42
N GLN A 29 -9.81 -4.38 17.91
CA GLN A 29 -11.20 -4.49 17.48
C GLN A 29 -12.09 -3.47 18.18
N LYS A 30 -12.99 -2.86 17.42
CA LYS A 30 -14.09 -2.07 17.99
C LYS A 30 -15.22 -3.02 18.44
N ILE A 31 -15.06 -3.62 19.61
CA ILE A 31 -16.08 -4.50 20.20
C ILE A 31 -17.08 -3.62 20.98
N PRO A 32 -18.38 -3.66 20.68
CA PRO A 32 -19.38 -2.88 21.39
C PRO A 32 -19.34 -3.12 22.92
N GLY A 33 -19.42 -2.04 23.70
CA GLY A 33 -19.42 -2.13 25.17
C GLY A 33 -18.06 -2.33 25.84
N GLU A 34 -16.99 -2.51 25.08
CA GLU A 34 -15.65 -2.69 25.62
C GLU A 34 -14.90 -1.36 25.70
N ILE A 35 -14.53 -0.98 26.93
CA ILE A 35 -13.93 0.33 27.20
C ILE A 35 -12.46 0.22 27.64
N THR A 36 -12.07 -0.89 28.30
CA THR A 36 -10.73 -1.03 28.88
C THR A 36 -9.87 -1.99 28.06
N PRO A 37 -8.73 -1.56 27.50
CA PRO A 37 -7.81 -2.45 26.79
C PRO A 37 -7.33 -3.60 27.67
N LEU A 38 -7.11 -4.76 27.07
CA LEU A 38 -6.40 -5.87 27.69
C LEU A 38 -4.94 -5.49 27.91
N LYS A 39 -4.36 -5.96 29.01
CA LYS A 39 -2.90 -5.94 29.16
C LYS A 39 -2.28 -6.96 28.20
N GLU A 40 -1.31 -6.53 27.42
CA GLU A 40 -0.64 -7.35 26.39
C GLU A 40 0.57 -8.07 27.01
N ASP A 41 0.31 -8.91 28.02
CA ASP A 41 1.34 -9.55 28.86
C ASP A 41 1.58 -11.04 28.54
N GLY A 42 0.84 -11.58 27.61
CA GLY A 42 0.97 -13.00 27.22
C GLY A 42 0.38 -13.98 28.24
N VAL A 43 -0.36 -13.48 29.22
CA VAL A 43 -1.02 -14.33 30.23
C VAL A 43 -2.51 -14.46 29.87
N ILE A 44 -2.96 -15.71 29.73
CA ILE A 44 -4.39 -15.95 29.54
C ILE A 44 -5.12 -15.82 30.86
N GLY A 45 -6.07 -14.92 30.92
CA GLY A 45 -6.93 -14.71 32.09
C GLY A 45 -8.39 -14.55 31.69
N ASN A 46 -9.28 -14.52 32.68
CA ASN A 46 -10.72 -14.39 32.45
C ASN A 46 -11.07 -13.17 31.57
N LYS A 47 -10.36 -12.05 31.73
CA LYS A 47 -10.59 -10.85 30.91
C LYS A 47 -10.32 -11.12 29.43
N THR A 48 -9.24 -11.83 29.11
CA THR A 48 -8.91 -12.19 27.73
C THR A 48 -9.95 -13.18 27.17
N ILE A 49 -10.34 -14.19 27.94
CA ILE A 49 -11.34 -15.18 27.53
C ILE A 49 -12.69 -14.50 27.25
N LEU A 50 -13.18 -13.68 28.18
CA LEU A 50 -14.43 -12.92 28.00
C LEU A 50 -14.37 -12.00 26.76
N ARG A 51 -13.22 -11.37 26.49
CA ARG A 51 -13.05 -10.54 25.30
C ARG A 51 -13.10 -11.37 24.02
N ILE A 52 -12.58 -12.60 24.02
CA ILE A 52 -12.71 -13.54 22.90
C ILE A 52 -14.21 -13.88 22.70
N GLU A 53 -14.93 -14.20 23.78
CA GLU A 53 -16.36 -14.53 23.70
C GLU A 53 -17.20 -13.36 23.17
N HIS A 54 -16.94 -12.11 23.63
CA HIS A 54 -17.60 -10.91 23.09
C HIS A 54 -17.30 -10.73 21.60
N PHE A 55 -16.05 -10.90 21.18
CA PHE A 55 -15.70 -10.82 19.77
C PHE A 55 -16.41 -11.88 18.93
N GLN A 56 -16.46 -13.13 19.42
CA GLN A 56 -17.17 -14.23 18.77
C GLN A 56 -18.67 -13.96 18.68
N LYS A 57 -19.28 -13.42 19.73
CA LYS A 57 -20.70 -13.09 19.77
C LYS A 57 -21.04 -11.91 18.86
N ASP A 58 -20.37 -10.76 19.06
CA ASP A 58 -20.82 -9.48 18.53
C ASP A 58 -20.25 -9.20 17.11
N ILE A 59 -19.10 -9.79 16.77
CA ILE A 59 -18.43 -9.58 15.46
C ILE A 59 -18.59 -10.79 14.54
N LEU A 60 -18.58 -12.00 15.08
CA LEU A 60 -18.79 -13.24 14.31
C LEU A 60 -20.24 -13.74 14.33
N ASN A 61 -21.11 -13.13 15.15
CA ASN A 61 -22.50 -13.54 15.36
C ASN A 61 -22.63 -15.03 15.77
N MET A 62 -21.68 -15.52 16.59
CA MET A 62 -21.75 -16.89 17.11
C MET A 62 -22.84 -17.00 18.16
N THR A 63 -23.72 -17.96 18.02
CA THR A 63 -24.79 -18.24 19.00
C THR A 63 -24.25 -18.83 20.30
N HIS A 64 -23.14 -19.55 20.22
CA HIS A 64 -22.45 -20.18 21.35
C HIS A 64 -20.95 -19.82 21.29
N PRO A 65 -20.55 -18.64 21.80
CA PRO A 65 -19.13 -18.29 21.93
C PRO A 65 -18.42 -19.28 22.85
N ASP A 66 -17.28 -19.79 22.43
CA ASP A 66 -16.53 -20.81 23.18
C ASP A 66 -15.30 -20.25 23.91
N GLY A 67 -14.93 -18.99 23.62
CA GLY A 67 -13.77 -18.35 24.20
C GLY A 67 -12.43 -18.97 23.73
N HIS A 68 -12.43 -19.69 22.60
CA HIS A 68 -11.31 -20.42 22.06
C HIS A 68 -10.95 -19.95 20.64
N ILE A 69 -9.66 -19.87 20.34
CA ILE A 69 -9.12 -19.45 19.04
C ILE A 69 -8.11 -20.47 18.54
N ASP A 70 -8.42 -21.14 17.44
CA ASP A 70 -7.49 -22.00 16.73
C ASP A 70 -6.62 -21.21 15.72
N PRO A 71 -5.39 -21.66 15.43
CA PRO A 71 -4.47 -20.97 14.52
C PRO A 71 -5.07 -20.64 13.14
N ASP A 72 -5.80 -21.54 12.53
CA ASP A 72 -6.44 -21.34 11.22
C ASP A 72 -7.97 -21.25 11.32
N GLY A 73 -8.48 -21.06 12.55
CA GLY A 73 -9.91 -21.00 12.84
C GLY A 73 -10.59 -19.72 12.35
N LYS A 74 -11.93 -19.74 12.28
CA LYS A 74 -12.73 -18.58 11.85
C LYS A 74 -12.50 -17.35 12.72
N THR A 75 -12.35 -17.54 14.03
CA THR A 75 -12.12 -16.46 15.00
C THR A 75 -10.78 -15.78 14.70
N PHE A 76 -9.69 -16.54 14.54
CA PHE A 76 -8.38 -15.98 14.24
C PHE A 76 -8.34 -15.26 12.89
N LYS A 77 -8.87 -15.89 11.85
CA LYS A 77 -8.96 -15.25 10.50
C LYS A 77 -9.71 -13.93 10.55
N LYS A 78 -10.80 -13.87 11.30
CA LYS A 78 -11.59 -12.63 11.44
C LYS A 78 -10.85 -11.58 12.28
N LEU A 79 -10.19 -11.98 13.37
CA LEU A 79 -9.33 -11.10 14.17
C LEU A 79 -8.22 -10.48 13.31
N VAL A 80 -7.50 -11.28 12.56
CA VAL A 80 -6.43 -10.81 11.67
C VAL A 80 -7.00 -9.90 10.58
N SER A 81 -8.11 -10.26 9.94
CA SER A 81 -8.72 -9.43 8.89
C SER A 81 -9.27 -8.10 9.41
N GLY A 82 -9.73 -8.05 10.68
CA GLY A 82 -10.13 -6.82 11.35
C GLY A 82 -8.95 -5.98 11.86
N ALA A 83 -7.83 -6.65 12.13
CA ALA A 83 -6.63 -6.06 12.71
C ALA A 83 -5.55 -5.69 11.67
N VAL A 84 -5.72 -6.07 10.40
CA VAL A 84 -4.84 -5.63 9.30
C VAL A 84 -4.73 -4.10 9.24
N ARG A 85 -5.62 -3.40 9.96
CA ARG A 85 -5.64 -1.95 10.04
C ARG A 85 -5.03 -1.34 11.31
N LEU A 86 -4.32 -2.15 12.13
CA LEU A 86 -3.63 -1.64 13.34
C LEU A 86 -2.53 -0.63 13.05
N ASP A 87 -1.90 -0.75 11.89
CA ASP A 87 -0.82 0.12 11.44
C ASP A 87 -1.32 1.26 10.53
N GLU A 88 -2.67 1.44 10.46
CA GLU A 88 -3.23 2.58 9.73
C GLU A 88 -2.81 3.91 10.36
N LYS A 89 -2.32 4.79 9.51
CA LYS A 89 -1.95 6.16 9.87
C LYS A 89 -2.51 7.13 8.83
N SER A 90 -2.51 8.41 9.18
CA SER A 90 -2.70 9.47 8.19
C SER A 90 -1.66 9.32 7.07
N ALA A 91 -2.06 9.54 5.84
CA ALA A 91 -1.14 9.52 4.69
C ALA A 91 0.06 10.46 4.87
N SER A 92 -0.10 11.56 5.60
CA SER A 92 0.97 12.51 5.92
C SER A 92 2.09 11.92 6.79
N ALA A 93 1.84 10.83 7.49
CA ALA A 93 2.81 10.16 8.37
C ALA A 93 3.68 9.10 7.65
N PHE A 94 3.41 8.82 6.38
CA PHE A 94 4.19 7.87 5.59
C PHE A 94 5.18 8.58 4.69
N ASP A 95 6.33 7.94 4.48
CA ASP A 95 7.21 8.17 3.34
C ASP A 95 7.08 7.03 2.35
N PHE A 96 7.47 7.25 1.09
CA PHE A 96 7.49 6.19 0.10
C PHE A 96 8.54 5.16 0.51
N SER A 97 8.12 3.89 0.68
CA SER A 97 8.96 2.88 1.30
C SER A 97 10.11 2.42 0.39
N ASP A 98 11.16 1.85 0.99
CA ASP A 98 12.27 1.24 0.24
C ASP A 98 11.76 0.16 -0.73
N ASN A 99 10.75 -0.64 -0.34
CA ASN A 99 10.12 -1.61 -1.23
C ASN A 99 9.48 -0.96 -2.46
N GLY A 100 8.82 0.17 -2.29
CA GLY A 100 8.23 0.94 -3.38
C GLY A 100 9.30 1.56 -4.29
N ILE A 101 10.34 2.15 -3.69
CA ILE A 101 11.50 2.73 -4.39
C ILE A 101 12.22 1.66 -5.22
N ASP A 102 12.54 0.53 -4.61
CA ASP A 102 13.26 -0.57 -5.29
C ASP A 102 12.43 -1.16 -6.43
N LEU A 103 11.12 -1.33 -6.23
CA LEU A 103 10.22 -1.78 -7.28
C LEU A 103 10.23 -0.82 -8.47
N LEU A 104 10.03 0.48 -8.26
CA LEU A 104 10.04 1.46 -9.35
C LEU A 104 11.39 1.50 -10.06
N LYS A 105 12.52 1.52 -9.33
CA LYS A 105 13.86 1.46 -9.93
C LYS A 105 14.09 0.19 -10.74
N SER A 106 13.48 -0.93 -10.36
CA SER A 106 13.63 -2.19 -11.07
C SER A 106 12.88 -2.22 -12.41
N ILE A 107 11.89 -1.34 -12.58
CA ILE A 107 11.05 -1.23 -13.77
C ILE A 107 11.57 -0.13 -14.70
N GLU A 108 11.95 1.01 -14.12
CA GLU A 108 12.53 2.13 -14.85
C GLU A 108 14.00 1.82 -15.17
N LYS A 109 14.32 1.71 -16.44
CA LYS A 109 15.69 1.41 -16.90
C LYS A 109 16.61 2.59 -16.57
N LEU A 110 17.66 2.35 -15.77
CA LEU A 110 18.69 3.36 -15.53
C LEU A 110 19.47 3.67 -16.80
N SER A 111 19.53 4.95 -17.18
CA SER A 111 20.51 5.47 -18.14
C SER A 111 21.36 6.56 -17.50
N THR A 112 22.68 6.39 -17.52
CA THR A 112 23.63 7.42 -17.05
C THR A 112 24.03 8.41 -18.14
N THR A 113 23.64 8.16 -19.37
CA THR A 113 23.80 9.05 -20.53
C THR A 113 22.44 9.53 -21.02
N PRO A 114 22.33 10.76 -21.56
CA PRO A 114 21.08 11.24 -22.16
C PRO A 114 20.68 10.41 -23.37
N TYR A 115 19.40 10.10 -23.45
CA TYR A 115 18.81 9.38 -24.59
C TYR A 115 17.47 10.01 -24.99
N ASP A 116 17.05 9.75 -26.20
CA ASP A 116 15.72 10.11 -26.70
C ASP A 116 14.74 8.99 -26.32
N ASP A 117 13.70 9.30 -25.56
CA ASP A 117 12.70 8.34 -25.07
C ASP A 117 11.84 7.72 -26.19
N GLN A 118 11.73 8.39 -27.33
CA GLN A 118 10.97 7.91 -28.48
C GLN A 118 11.74 6.85 -29.27
N THR A 119 13.05 7.01 -29.36
CA THR A 119 13.91 6.11 -30.16
C THR A 119 14.75 5.16 -29.33
N GLY A 120 14.92 5.44 -28.02
CA GLY A 120 15.77 4.71 -27.09
C GLY A 120 17.28 4.85 -27.41
N LYS A 121 17.70 5.82 -28.22
CA LYS A 121 19.09 6.04 -28.63
C LYS A 121 19.73 7.15 -27.82
N ASP A 122 21.01 6.99 -27.49
CA ASP A 122 21.81 8.04 -26.88
C ASP A 122 21.88 9.28 -27.80
N ILE A 123 21.88 10.47 -27.18
CA ILE A 123 21.89 11.75 -27.85
C ILE A 123 23.05 12.62 -27.38
N THR A 124 23.60 13.43 -28.30
CA THR A 124 24.69 14.39 -28.04
C THR A 124 24.23 15.84 -28.14
N ALA A 125 23.00 16.07 -28.55
CA ALA A 125 22.32 17.37 -28.58
C ALA A 125 20.91 17.21 -28.04
N TRP A 126 20.37 18.27 -27.44
CA TRP A 126 19.02 18.25 -26.90
C TRP A 126 17.97 18.02 -28.02
N VAL A 127 17.02 17.13 -27.70
CA VAL A 127 15.82 16.88 -28.51
C VAL A 127 14.60 16.90 -27.57
N GLU A 128 13.42 17.11 -28.12
CA GLU A 128 12.18 16.87 -27.35
C GLU A 128 12.08 15.39 -27.02
N GLY A 129 11.88 15.05 -25.72
CA GLY A 129 11.95 13.68 -25.24
C GLY A 129 13.33 13.27 -24.70
N ALA A 130 14.29 14.20 -24.66
CA ALA A 130 15.59 13.94 -24.02
C ALA A 130 15.41 13.50 -22.56
N THR A 131 15.94 12.34 -22.20
CA THR A 131 15.71 11.69 -20.91
C THR A 131 17.02 11.15 -20.33
N ILE A 132 17.12 11.09 -18.98
CA ILE A 132 18.30 10.56 -18.27
C ILE A 132 17.87 9.93 -16.93
N GLY A 133 18.76 9.19 -16.29
CA GLY A 133 18.51 8.59 -14.98
C GLY A 133 17.47 7.48 -15.05
N TYR A 134 16.48 7.56 -14.20
CA TYR A 134 15.32 6.66 -14.13
C TYR A 134 14.09 7.30 -14.79
N GLY A 135 14.26 7.87 -15.97
CA GLY A 135 13.15 8.47 -16.72
C GLY A 135 12.96 9.97 -16.51
N HIS A 136 13.96 10.69 -15.99
CA HIS A 136 13.93 12.14 -15.87
C HIS A 136 13.95 12.81 -17.25
N LEU A 137 12.89 13.55 -17.58
CA LEU A 137 12.77 14.29 -18.82
C LEU A 137 13.59 15.58 -18.74
N ILE A 138 14.61 15.72 -19.61
CA ILE A 138 15.53 16.86 -19.64
C ILE A 138 14.90 17.99 -20.45
N SER A 139 14.59 19.12 -19.83
CA SER A 139 14.23 20.32 -20.58
C SER A 139 15.43 20.92 -21.31
N SER A 140 15.17 21.75 -22.33
CA SER A 140 16.27 22.46 -23.05
C SER A 140 17.12 23.34 -22.13
N ALA A 141 16.53 23.88 -21.07
CA ALA A 141 17.23 24.69 -20.06
C ALA A 141 18.16 23.84 -19.16
N GLU A 142 17.82 22.57 -18.93
CA GLU A 142 18.60 21.64 -18.10
C GLU A 142 19.66 20.90 -18.90
N TRP A 143 19.58 20.90 -20.23
CA TRP A 143 20.52 20.20 -21.10
C TRP A 143 21.99 20.42 -20.74
N PRO A 144 22.48 21.67 -20.49
CA PRO A 144 23.88 21.90 -20.12
C PRO A 144 24.32 21.14 -18.87
N LYS A 145 23.39 20.84 -17.94
CA LYS A 145 23.66 20.12 -16.69
C LYS A 145 23.84 18.62 -16.92
N TYR A 146 23.13 18.06 -17.90
CA TYR A 146 23.01 16.60 -18.07
C TYR A 146 23.67 16.05 -19.34
N LYS A 147 24.07 16.92 -20.30
CA LYS A 147 24.63 16.52 -21.61
C LYS A 147 25.86 15.60 -21.53
N ASP A 148 26.64 15.70 -20.48
CA ASP A 148 27.85 14.92 -20.27
C ASP A 148 27.60 13.65 -19.41
N GLY A 149 26.33 13.35 -19.10
CA GLY A 149 25.92 12.22 -18.29
C GLY A 149 25.89 12.52 -16.80
N ILE A 150 25.47 11.52 -16.01
CA ILE A 150 25.40 11.57 -14.54
C ILE A 150 25.93 10.27 -13.93
N THR A 151 26.34 10.34 -12.65
CA THR A 151 26.67 9.12 -11.90
C THR A 151 25.39 8.39 -11.47
N ARG A 152 25.55 7.15 -11.03
CA ARG A 152 24.42 6.37 -10.49
C ARG A 152 23.82 7.05 -9.24
N GLU A 153 24.64 7.63 -8.37
CA GLU A 153 24.22 8.34 -7.18
C GLU A 153 23.42 9.60 -7.55
N GLN A 154 23.86 10.33 -8.57
CA GLN A 154 23.12 11.48 -9.10
C GLN A 154 21.77 11.04 -9.70
N ALA A 155 21.72 9.90 -10.42
CA ALA A 155 20.49 9.37 -10.96
C ALA A 155 19.49 8.98 -9.83
N ILE A 156 19.98 8.42 -8.71
CA ILE A 156 19.15 8.11 -7.54
C ILE A 156 18.62 9.39 -6.88
N SER A 157 19.44 10.42 -6.73
CA SER A 157 19.00 11.71 -6.19
C SER A 157 17.92 12.34 -7.06
N LEU A 158 18.15 12.37 -8.37
CA LEU A 158 17.21 12.90 -9.37
C LEU A 158 15.87 12.16 -9.35
N PHE A 159 15.91 10.83 -9.26
CA PHE A 159 14.71 10.00 -9.15
C PHE A 159 13.89 10.33 -7.89
N ASN A 160 14.54 10.54 -6.76
CA ASN A 160 13.87 10.94 -5.51
C ASN A 160 13.26 12.35 -5.61
N GLU A 161 13.95 13.27 -6.29
CA GLU A 161 13.43 14.62 -6.59
C GLU A 161 12.19 14.54 -7.46
N ASP A 162 12.21 13.73 -8.53
CA ASP A 162 11.08 13.50 -9.44
C ASP A 162 9.89 12.83 -8.76
N LEU A 163 10.12 11.93 -7.80
CA LEU A 163 9.07 11.28 -7.03
C LEU A 163 8.39 12.20 -5.99
N SER A 164 9.15 13.16 -5.45
CA SER A 164 8.70 14.01 -4.34
C SER A 164 7.33 14.68 -4.59
N PRO A 165 7.01 15.26 -5.76
CA PRO A 165 5.72 15.85 -6.02
C PRO A 165 4.54 14.85 -5.92
N TYR A 166 4.75 13.59 -6.32
CA TYR A 166 3.73 12.54 -6.27
C TYR A 166 3.52 12.03 -4.85
N VAL A 167 4.61 11.82 -4.10
CA VAL A 167 4.57 11.52 -2.66
C VAL A 167 3.78 12.60 -1.92
N ASN A 168 4.10 13.88 -2.15
CA ASN A 168 3.41 15.00 -1.53
C ASN A 168 1.93 15.08 -1.94
N THR A 169 1.60 14.72 -3.18
CA THR A 169 0.21 14.66 -3.63
C THR A 169 -0.57 13.61 -2.85
N VAL A 170 -0.03 12.41 -2.65
CA VAL A 170 -0.69 11.36 -1.86
C VAL A 170 -0.81 11.79 -0.39
N LYS A 171 0.28 12.30 0.22
CA LYS A 171 0.27 12.81 1.60
C LYS A 171 -0.82 13.85 1.87
N THR A 172 -1.07 14.74 0.90
CA THR A 172 -1.98 15.88 1.08
C THR A 172 -3.42 15.60 0.62
N LYS A 173 -3.63 14.69 -0.32
CA LYS A 173 -4.94 14.42 -0.92
C LYS A 173 -5.64 13.22 -0.33
N VAL A 174 -4.91 12.27 0.27
CA VAL A 174 -5.50 11.14 0.97
C VAL A 174 -5.85 11.57 2.40
N THR A 175 -7.13 11.54 2.72
CA THR A 175 -7.67 11.94 4.04
C THR A 175 -8.08 10.74 4.89
N ALA A 176 -8.22 9.57 4.29
CA ALA A 176 -8.46 8.32 5.02
C ALA A 176 -7.18 7.87 5.75
N SER A 177 -7.36 7.13 6.84
CA SER A 177 -6.28 6.35 7.42
C SER A 177 -5.98 5.16 6.53
N ILE A 178 -4.72 4.92 6.25
CA ILE A 178 -4.23 3.91 5.30
C ILE A 178 -3.03 3.13 5.84
N LEU A 179 -2.67 2.05 5.18
CA LEU A 179 -1.46 1.26 5.42
C LEU A 179 -0.30 1.75 4.52
N GLN A 180 0.94 1.36 4.86
CA GLN A 180 2.13 1.67 4.06
C GLN A 180 2.02 1.18 2.62
N ASN A 181 1.58 -0.06 2.41
CA ASN A 181 1.41 -0.63 1.08
C ASN A 181 0.31 0.07 0.26
N GLU A 182 -0.75 0.54 0.91
CA GLU A 182 -1.79 1.35 0.27
C GLU A 182 -1.24 2.71 -0.16
N PHE A 183 -0.41 3.33 0.69
CA PHE A 183 0.30 4.57 0.38
C PHE A 183 1.22 4.40 -0.83
N ASP A 184 2.09 3.37 -0.79
CA ASP A 184 3.05 3.09 -1.86
C ASP A 184 2.36 2.84 -3.21
N ALA A 185 1.30 2.03 -3.22
CA ALA A 185 0.54 1.76 -4.43
C ALA A 185 -0.06 3.04 -5.03
N MET A 186 -0.57 3.95 -4.19
CA MET A 186 -1.11 5.24 -4.63
C MET A 186 -0.02 6.17 -5.17
N VAL A 187 1.19 6.18 -4.59
CA VAL A 187 2.32 6.93 -5.13
C VAL A 187 2.72 6.39 -6.51
N ILE A 188 2.80 5.06 -6.66
CA ILE A 188 3.12 4.40 -7.94
C ILE A 188 2.07 4.72 -9.01
N LEU A 189 0.78 4.67 -8.65
CA LEU A 189 -0.30 5.06 -9.55
C LEU A 189 -0.19 6.54 -9.93
N ALA A 190 -0.02 7.44 -8.96
CA ALA A 190 0.09 8.89 -9.20
C ALA A 190 1.30 9.22 -10.08
N PHE A 191 2.44 8.56 -9.87
CA PHE A 191 3.65 8.69 -10.70
C PHE A 191 3.38 8.34 -12.17
N ASN A 192 2.58 7.29 -12.43
CA ASN A 192 2.28 6.87 -13.79
C ASN A 192 1.20 7.73 -14.49
N ILE A 193 0.10 8.05 -13.80
CA ILE A 193 -1.03 8.76 -14.44
C ILE A 193 -0.94 10.29 -14.31
N GLY A 194 0.00 10.78 -13.49
CA GLY A 194 0.18 12.20 -13.20
C GLY A 194 -0.66 12.70 -12.01
N GLN A 195 -0.14 13.72 -11.31
CA GLN A 195 -0.76 14.30 -10.11
C GLN A 195 -2.19 14.78 -10.35
N ARG A 196 -2.41 15.49 -11.48
CA ARG A 196 -3.73 16.02 -11.82
C ARG A 196 -4.75 14.91 -12.03
N ALA A 197 -4.39 13.88 -12.78
CA ALA A 197 -5.27 12.73 -13.04
C ALA A 197 -5.58 11.98 -11.74
N PHE A 198 -4.57 11.71 -10.91
CA PHE A 198 -4.75 11.06 -9.60
C PHE A 198 -5.69 11.87 -8.70
N THR A 199 -5.47 13.18 -8.58
CA THR A 199 -6.28 14.06 -7.70
C THR A 199 -7.77 14.09 -8.08
N HIS A 200 -8.11 13.93 -9.36
CA HIS A 200 -9.49 13.91 -9.83
C HIS A 200 -10.07 12.50 -10.00
N SER A 201 -9.26 11.47 -9.76
CA SER A 201 -9.63 10.08 -9.99
C SER A 201 -10.75 9.58 -9.07
N SER A 202 -11.51 8.61 -9.56
CA SER A 202 -12.44 7.85 -8.72
C SER A 202 -11.69 7.00 -7.68
N VAL A 203 -10.45 6.61 -7.95
CA VAL A 203 -9.59 5.90 -6.99
C VAL A 203 -9.43 6.73 -5.72
N LEU A 204 -8.93 7.96 -5.82
CA LEU A 204 -8.74 8.83 -4.65
C LEU A 204 -10.06 9.10 -3.92
N LYS A 205 -11.13 9.38 -4.66
CA LYS A 205 -12.45 9.63 -4.08
C LYS A 205 -12.97 8.44 -3.28
N MET A 206 -12.80 7.21 -3.80
CA MET A 206 -13.26 5.99 -3.14
C MET A 206 -12.36 5.59 -1.96
N VAL A 207 -11.06 5.86 -2.02
CA VAL A 207 -10.15 5.69 -0.88
C VAL A 207 -10.57 6.61 0.27
N ASN A 208 -10.84 7.88 -0.01
CA ASN A 208 -11.25 8.86 1.00
C ASN A 208 -12.68 8.63 1.53
N ASN A 209 -13.55 8.04 0.73
CA ASN A 209 -14.92 7.68 1.11
C ASN A 209 -15.31 6.32 0.50
N PRO A 210 -15.08 5.20 1.22
CA PRO A 210 -15.39 3.86 0.72
C PRO A 210 -16.87 3.62 0.38
N ASN A 211 -17.78 4.45 0.92
CA ASN A 211 -19.21 4.37 0.64
C ASN A 211 -19.67 5.23 -0.56
N LEU A 212 -18.73 5.95 -1.20
CA LEU A 212 -19.03 6.78 -2.34
C LEU A 212 -19.48 5.94 -3.54
N LYS A 213 -20.65 6.21 -4.06
CA LYS A 213 -21.12 5.61 -5.31
C LYS A 213 -20.47 6.34 -6.49
N THR A 214 -19.81 5.59 -7.34
CA THR A 214 -19.20 6.06 -8.59
C THR A 214 -19.75 5.25 -9.76
N THR A 215 -19.23 5.48 -10.97
CA THR A 215 -19.53 4.63 -12.15
C THR A 215 -18.87 3.25 -12.04
N TYR A 216 -17.92 3.07 -11.12
CA TYR A 216 -17.23 1.80 -10.88
C TYR A 216 -17.91 1.03 -9.76
N LYS A 217 -17.94 -0.29 -9.90
CA LYS A 217 -18.55 -1.19 -8.93
C LYS A 217 -17.80 -1.21 -7.59
N ASN A 218 -16.48 -1.09 -7.63
CA ASN A 218 -15.59 -1.14 -6.47
C ASN A 218 -14.28 -0.38 -6.78
N LEU A 219 -13.41 -0.25 -5.78
CA LEU A 219 -12.12 0.43 -5.90
C LEU A 219 -11.18 -0.26 -6.89
N GLU A 220 -11.17 -1.59 -6.94
CA GLU A 220 -10.37 -2.36 -7.89
C GLU A 220 -10.71 -2.02 -9.34
N ASP A 221 -12.01 -1.98 -9.67
CA ASP A 221 -12.48 -1.63 -11.01
C ASP A 221 -12.06 -0.19 -11.37
N ALA A 222 -12.15 0.75 -10.43
CA ALA A 222 -11.71 2.13 -10.62
C ALA A 222 -10.20 2.23 -10.87
N TRP A 223 -9.41 1.41 -10.17
CA TRP A 223 -7.95 1.33 -10.33
C TRP A 223 -7.58 0.76 -11.68
N LYS A 224 -8.14 -0.40 -12.04
CA LYS A 224 -7.86 -1.12 -13.29
C LYS A 224 -8.37 -0.41 -14.54
N ALA A 225 -9.26 0.56 -14.41
CA ALA A 225 -9.70 1.39 -15.53
C ALA A 225 -8.61 2.28 -16.13
N TRP A 226 -7.49 2.51 -15.40
CA TRP A 226 -6.33 3.26 -15.88
C TRP A 226 -5.39 2.42 -16.77
N ASN A 227 -5.97 1.71 -17.74
CA ASN A 227 -5.29 0.75 -18.62
C ASN A 227 -5.20 1.20 -20.08
N LYS A 228 -5.43 2.50 -20.36
CA LYS A 228 -5.42 3.04 -21.72
C LYS A 228 -4.27 4.01 -21.93
N SER A 229 -3.67 3.95 -23.11
CA SER A 229 -2.75 4.96 -23.66
C SER A 229 -3.37 5.53 -24.93
N GLN A 230 -3.49 6.85 -25.03
CA GLN A 230 -4.14 7.54 -26.17
C GLN A 230 -5.56 6.98 -26.49
N GLY A 231 -6.30 6.58 -25.46
CA GLY A 231 -7.66 6.02 -25.58
C GLY A 231 -7.72 4.53 -25.93
N ILE A 232 -6.58 3.89 -26.24
CA ILE A 232 -6.47 2.47 -26.63
C ILE A 232 -6.02 1.64 -25.42
N ILE A 233 -6.63 0.46 -25.22
CA ILE A 233 -6.22 -0.49 -24.17
C ILE A 233 -4.80 -0.95 -24.42
N ASN A 234 -3.96 -0.94 -23.37
CA ASN A 234 -2.55 -1.31 -23.41
C ASN A 234 -2.29 -2.46 -22.42
N ASN A 235 -1.74 -3.57 -22.91
CA ASN A 235 -1.47 -4.75 -22.09
C ASN A 235 -0.42 -4.49 -20.99
N GLY A 236 0.59 -3.67 -21.25
CA GLY A 236 1.56 -3.27 -20.23
C GLY A 236 0.89 -2.51 -19.08
N LEU A 237 -0.08 -1.61 -19.41
CA LEU A 237 -0.85 -0.91 -18.39
C LEU A 237 -1.82 -1.85 -17.63
N ILE A 238 -2.38 -2.87 -18.27
CA ILE A 238 -3.19 -3.88 -17.57
C ILE A 238 -2.35 -4.59 -16.52
N ASN A 239 -1.16 -5.09 -16.89
CA ASN A 239 -0.26 -5.76 -15.96
C ASN A 239 0.19 -4.84 -14.83
N ARG A 240 0.53 -3.58 -15.15
CA ARG A 240 0.89 -2.55 -14.17
C ARG A 240 -0.23 -2.31 -13.15
N ARG A 241 -1.45 -2.12 -13.60
CA ARG A 241 -2.62 -1.92 -12.71
C ARG A 241 -2.90 -3.13 -11.83
N GLN A 242 -2.68 -4.34 -12.34
CA GLN A 242 -2.82 -5.55 -11.54
C GLN A 242 -1.74 -5.61 -10.45
N ALA A 243 -0.48 -5.35 -10.78
CA ALA A 243 0.61 -5.35 -9.81
C ALA A 243 0.43 -4.26 -8.73
N GLU A 244 0.04 -3.05 -9.13
CA GLU A 244 -0.29 -1.96 -8.19
C GLU A 244 -1.47 -2.33 -7.28
N TRP A 245 -2.49 -3.01 -7.80
CA TRP A 245 -3.60 -3.52 -7.00
C TRP A 245 -3.16 -4.60 -6.02
N ASP A 246 -2.23 -5.47 -6.41
CA ASP A 246 -1.66 -6.49 -5.52
C ASP A 246 -0.82 -5.86 -4.39
N ILE A 247 -0.12 -4.76 -4.67
CA ILE A 247 0.52 -3.95 -3.61
C ILE A 247 -0.56 -3.38 -2.69
N TYR A 248 -1.54 -2.66 -3.23
CA TYR A 248 -2.60 -2.00 -2.47
C TYR A 248 -3.34 -2.99 -1.56
N SER A 249 -3.84 -4.09 -2.14
CA SER A 249 -4.76 -5.00 -1.46
C SER A 249 -4.08 -6.09 -0.63
N LYS A 250 -2.80 -6.42 -0.92
CA LYS A 250 -2.11 -7.59 -0.34
C LYS A 250 -0.71 -7.28 0.18
N GLY A 251 -0.14 -6.10 -0.10
CA GLY A 251 1.26 -5.76 0.21
C GLY A 251 2.28 -6.61 -0.58
N ILE A 252 1.92 -7.07 -1.79
CA ILE A 252 2.80 -7.88 -2.64
C ILE A 252 3.50 -6.96 -3.65
N TYR A 253 4.79 -6.71 -3.45
CA TYR A 253 5.65 -5.93 -4.35
C TYR A 253 6.28 -6.85 -5.38
N LYS A 254 5.79 -6.81 -6.61
CA LYS A 254 6.26 -7.65 -7.72
C LYS A 254 6.26 -6.84 -9.03
N GLN A 255 7.30 -7.03 -9.85
CA GLN A 255 7.39 -6.45 -11.19
C GLN A 255 6.23 -6.93 -12.09
N TRP A 256 5.84 -6.08 -13.06
CA TRP A 256 4.80 -6.34 -14.06
C TRP A 256 5.36 -6.45 -15.48
#